data_3a89ab1c4b985176f33a14c413fed3ae
#
_entry.id   3a89ab1c4b985176f33a14c413fed3ae
#
_cell.length_a   1.000
_cell.length_b   1.000
_cell.length_c   1.000
_cell.angle_alpha   90.00
_cell.angle_beta   90.00
_cell.angle_gamma   90.00
#
_symmetry.space_group_name_H-M   'P 1'
#
loop_
_entity.id
_entity.type
_entity.pdbx_description
1 polymer ?
#
loop_
_entity_poly.entity_id
_entity_poly.type
_entity_poly.pdbx_seq_one_letter_code
_entity_poly.pdbx_strand_id
1 'polypeptide(L)'
;MSKILRTRIDPKERHILIWATVASVLIFLTSFAWIYGPVAIAYWTYQPQEGDILFQSLPKSILAKVMEGATDSPYSHCGIVTKIDGKWMVCEAYQKVTSTPLSEVIFRGKNYGFAIYRFKPDKQTLIDQTIRNVKEQFDKPYDVRFSMNNDEIYASELIYKAYRQASGGESLGKLVSLGQLRWEPYEETIRYFERGPVPLSREIITPRNLAEAEQLDLVFFHRIDTRPASAKMADAKTFTIEPSSGD
;
A
#
# COMPACT_ATOMS: atom_id res chain seq x y z
N MET A 1 -34.05 46.90 -27.44
CA MET A 1 -32.61 46.93 -27.81
C MET A 1 -31.80 47.24 -26.56
N SER A 2 -31.27 46.22 -25.91
CA SER A 2 -30.47 46.34 -24.69
C SER A 2 -29.01 46.66 -25.07
N LYS A 3 -28.54 47.86 -24.67
CA LYS A 3 -27.13 48.26 -24.78
C LYS A 3 -26.34 47.47 -23.73
N ILE A 4 -25.57 46.43 -24.13
CA ILE A 4 -24.56 45.81 -23.31
C ILE A 4 -23.45 46.86 -23.10
N LEU A 5 -23.41 47.46 -21.92
CA LEU A 5 -22.29 48.30 -21.46
C LEU A 5 -21.04 47.42 -21.38
N ARG A 6 -20.15 47.49 -22.37
CA ARG A 6 -18.77 47.04 -22.27
C ARG A 6 -18.05 48.01 -21.33
N THR A 7 -18.00 47.70 -20.05
CA THR A 7 -17.10 48.36 -19.11
C THR A 7 -15.67 48.10 -19.55
N ARG A 8 -14.98 49.13 -20.05
CA ARG A 8 -13.54 49.10 -20.28
C ARG A 8 -12.87 49.06 -18.91
N ILE A 9 -12.19 47.92 -18.59
CA ILE A 9 -11.35 47.80 -17.39
C ILE A 9 -10.20 48.80 -17.53
N ASP A 10 -9.94 49.60 -16.48
CA ASP A 10 -8.81 50.54 -16.41
C ASP A 10 -7.50 49.80 -16.69
N PRO A 11 -6.55 50.35 -17.46
CA PRO A 11 -5.25 49.76 -17.69
C PRO A 11 -4.52 49.33 -16.40
N LYS A 12 -4.64 50.11 -15.32
CA LYS A 12 -4.07 49.76 -14.01
C LYS A 12 -4.72 48.51 -13.38
N GLU A 13 -6.05 48.43 -13.43
CA GLU A 13 -6.79 47.26 -12.96
C GLU A 13 -6.48 46.04 -13.78
N ARG A 14 -6.30 46.20 -15.08
CA ARG A 14 -5.88 45.11 -15.98
C ARG A 14 -4.48 44.57 -15.62
N HIS A 15 -3.52 45.42 -15.29
CA HIS A 15 -2.21 45.00 -14.84
C HIS A 15 -2.27 44.26 -13.50
N ILE A 16 -3.07 44.74 -12.54
CA ILE A 16 -3.26 44.07 -11.24
C ILE A 16 -3.87 42.68 -11.46
N LEU A 17 -4.91 42.55 -12.31
CA LEU A 17 -5.53 41.28 -12.62
C LEU A 17 -4.53 40.29 -13.28
N ILE A 18 -3.71 40.77 -14.21
CA ILE A 18 -2.68 39.92 -14.86
C ILE A 18 -1.69 39.39 -13.82
N TRP A 19 -1.15 40.27 -12.97
CA TRP A 19 -0.19 39.86 -11.96
C TRP A 19 -0.80 38.95 -10.89
N ALA A 20 -2.04 39.18 -10.49
CA ALA A 20 -2.79 38.31 -9.57
C ALA A 20 -2.99 36.92 -10.20
N THR A 21 -3.33 36.86 -11.48
CA THR A 21 -3.48 35.59 -12.20
C THR A 21 -2.13 34.84 -12.31
N VAL A 22 -1.06 35.54 -12.67
CA VAL A 22 0.28 34.96 -12.74
C VAL A 22 0.71 34.42 -11.37
N ALA A 23 0.52 35.20 -10.30
CA ALA A 23 0.84 34.76 -8.95
C ALA A 23 0.02 33.52 -8.53
N SER A 24 -1.29 33.51 -8.84
CA SER A 24 -2.14 32.35 -8.54
C SER A 24 -1.68 31.09 -9.29
N VAL A 25 -1.33 31.21 -10.57
CA VAL A 25 -0.79 30.09 -11.37
C VAL A 25 0.54 29.59 -10.80
N LEU A 26 1.45 30.48 -10.42
CA LEU A 26 2.72 30.12 -9.81
C LEU A 26 2.53 29.41 -8.47
N ILE A 27 1.64 29.89 -7.61
CA ILE A 27 1.29 29.23 -6.34
C ILE A 27 0.73 27.85 -6.60
N PHE A 28 -0.17 27.70 -7.57
CA PHE A 28 -0.72 26.41 -7.96
C PHE A 28 0.35 25.44 -8.44
N LEU A 29 1.23 25.89 -9.37
CA LEU A 29 2.30 25.04 -9.90
C LEU A 29 3.33 24.64 -8.84
N THR A 30 3.70 25.55 -7.95
CA THR A 30 4.64 25.24 -6.86
C THR A 30 4.01 24.28 -5.85
N SER A 31 2.73 24.48 -5.50
CA SER A 31 2.00 23.57 -4.61
C SER A 31 1.85 22.18 -5.24
N PHE A 32 1.52 22.12 -6.54
CA PHE A 32 1.44 20.87 -7.29
C PHE A 32 2.79 20.14 -7.32
N ALA A 33 3.88 20.84 -7.62
CA ALA A 33 5.23 20.28 -7.64
C ALA A 33 5.66 19.80 -6.24
N TRP A 34 5.28 20.53 -5.18
CA TRP A 34 5.56 20.14 -3.79
C TRP A 34 4.83 18.85 -3.38
N ILE A 35 3.58 18.70 -3.78
CA ILE A 35 2.74 17.54 -3.42
C ILE A 35 3.13 16.31 -4.24
N TYR A 36 3.21 16.44 -5.56
CA TYR A 36 3.36 15.31 -6.49
C TYR A 36 4.81 15.08 -6.94
N GLY A 37 5.67 16.09 -6.89
CA GLY A 37 7.07 15.98 -7.32
C GLY A 37 7.81 14.82 -6.67
N PRO A 38 7.79 14.68 -5.34
CA PRO A 38 8.51 13.61 -4.67
C PRO A 38 8.08 12.19 -5.07
N VAL A 39 6.77 11.95 -5.24
CA VAL A 39 6.29 10.63 -5.67
C VAL A 39 6.56 10.38 -7.14
N ALA A 40 6.53 11.42 -7.98
CA ALA A 40 6.94 11.30 -9.39
C ALA A 40 8.42 10.94 -9.49
N ILE A 41 9.29 11.59 -8.71
CA ILE A 41 10.72 11.25 -8.63
C ILE A 41 10.89 9.81 -8.16
N ALA A 42 10.18 9.40 -7.08
CA ALA A 42 10.26 8.04 -6.58
C ALA A 42 9.82 7.01 -7.64
N TYR A 43 8.74 7.29 -8.36
CA TYR A 43 8.27 6.44 -9.47
C TYR A 43 9.31 6.30 -10.58
N TRP A 44 9.98 7.40 -10.99
CA TRP A 44 11.00 7.38 -12.01
C TRP A 44 12.33 6.78 -11.54
N THR A 45 12.61 6.85 -10.24
CA THR A 45 13.84 6.29 -9.65
C THR A 45 13.72 4.78 -9.41
N TYR A 46 12.52 4.32 -9.09
CA TYR A 46 12.25 2.89 -8.94
C TYR A 46 12.43 2.17 -10.28
N GLN A 47 13.27 1.15 -10.29
CA GLN A 47 13.53 0.31 -11.46
C GLN A 47 12.75 -1.02 -11.28
N PRO A 48 11.50 -1.12 -11.81
CA PRO A 48 10.66 -2.29 -11.60
C PRO A 48 11.25 -3.55 -12.25
N GLN A 49 11.12 -4.66 -11.56
CA GLN A 49 11.43 -5.99 -12.07
C GLN A 49 10.23 -6.91 -11.93
N GLU A 50 10.18 -7.94 -12.80
CA GLU A 50 9.18 -9.01 -12.68
C GLU A 50 9.30 -9.66 -11.31
N GLY A 51 8.17 -9.87 -10.64
CA GLY A 51 8.12 -10.48 -9.32
C GLY A 51 8.37 -9.55 -8.14
N ASP A 52 8.69 -8.27 -8.34
CA ASP A 52 8.75 -7.31 -7.24
C ASP A 52 7.39 -7.30 -6.51
N ILE A 53 7.41 -7.26 -5.18
CA ILE A 53 6.21 -7.16 -4.37
C ILE A 53 6.11 -5.75 -3.82
N LEU A 54 5.06 -5.03 -4.22
CA LEU A 54 4.75 -3.69 -3.74
C LEU A 54 3.89 -3.80 -2.48
N PHE A 55 4.28 -3.08 -1.42
CA PHE A 55 3.53 -2.93 -0.18
C PHE A 55 3.16 -1.47 0.04
N GLN A 56 1.95 -1.24 0.56
CA GLN A 56 1.47 0.11 0.86
C GLN A 56 0.38 0.12 1.94
N SER A 57 0.10 1.32 2.46
CA SER A 57 -1.08 1.63 3.25
C SER A 57 -2.19 2.13 2.32
N LEU A 58 -3.41 1.62 2.46
CA LEU A 58 -4.56 2.11 1.71
C LEU A 58 -5.30 3.21 2.49
N PRO A 59 -5.50 4.40 1.90
CA PRO A 59 -6.26 5.45 2.55
C PRO A 59 -7.76 5.11 2.62
N LYS A 60 -8.43 5.62 3.66
CA LYS A 60 -9.90 5.59 3.81
C LYS A 60 -10.55 4.19 3.85
N SER A 61 -9.77 3.13 4.09
CA SER A 61 -10.28 1.77 4.26
C SER A 61 -10.32 1.39 5.74
N ILE A 62 -11.49 0.91 6.21
CA ILE A 62 -11.62 0.41 7.58
C ILE A 62 -10.83 -0.90 7.76
N LEU A 63 -10.83 -1.77 6.75
CA LEU A 63 -10.04 -3.00 6.76
C LEU A 63 -8.53 -2.71 6.79
N ALA A 64 -8.09 -1.66 6.08
CA ALA A 64 -6.70 -1.22 6.14
C ALA A 64 -6.31 -0.77 7.57
N LYS A 65 -7.18 0.01 8.24
CA LYS A 65 -6.93 0.42 9.63
C LYS A 65 -6.85 -0.77 10.59
N VAL A 66 -7.74 -1.76 10.43
CA VAL A 66 -7.70 -2.99 11.22
C VAL A 66 -6.40 -3.74 10.96
N MET A 67 -6.04 -3.95 9.70
CA MET A 67 -4.82 -4.68 9.33
C MET A 67 -3.56 -3.98 9.87
N GLU A 68 -3.42 -2.67 9.63
CA GLU A 68 -2.28 -1.89 10.12
C GLU A 68 -2.18 -1.90 11.65
N GLY A 69 -3.30 -1.69 12.33
CA GLY A 69 -3.32 -1.62 13.79
C GLY A 69 -3.18 -2.97 14.47
N ALA A 70 -3.79 -4.03 13.92
CA ALA A 70 -3.67 -5.38 14.47
C ALA A 70 -2.26 -5.97 14.27
N THR A 71 -1.58 -5.58 13.20
CA THR A 71 -0.22 -6.04 12.89
C THR A 71 0.88 -5.08 13.35
N ASP A 72 0.52 -3.89 13.86
CA ASP A 72 1.47 -2.80 14.15
C ASP A 72 2.43 -2.52 12.99
N SER A 73 1.88 -2.41 11.79
CA SER A 73 2.62 -2.28 10.54
C SER A 73 2.00 -1.21 9.64
N PRO A 74 2.78 -0.50 8.83
CA PRO A 74 2.24 0.45 7.86
C PRO A 74 1.66 -0.24 6.62
N TYR A 75 1.69 -1.57 6.56
CA TYR A 75 1.26 -2.32 5.39
C TYR A 75 -0.14 -2.89 5.58
N SER A 76 -1.08 -2.42 4.80
CA SER A 76 -2.45 -2.98 4.73
C SER A 76 -2.74 -3.63 3.38
N HIS A 77 -1.85 -3.46 2.41
CA HIS A 77 -2.05 -3.97 1.05
C HIS A 77 -0.73 -4.34 0.39
N CYS A 78 -0.79 -5.29 -0.54
CA CYS A 78 0.34 -5.67 -1.38
C CYS A 78 -0.14 -6.19 -2.74
N GLY A 79 0.78 -6.22 -3.71
CA GLY A 79 0.57 -6.78 -5.04
C GLY A 79 1.90 -7.13 -5.69
N ILE A 80 1.89 -8.02 -6.69
CA ILE A 80 3.08 -8.44 -7.41
C ILE A 80 3.21 -7.71 -8.74
N VAL A 81 4.39 -7.15 -9.01
CA VAL A 81 4.70 -6.38 -10.21
C VAL A 81 5.03 -7.33 -11.36
N THR A 82 4.45 -7.09 -12.52
CA THR A 82 4.71 -7.85 -13.75
C THR A 82 4.47 -6.98 -14.98
N LYS A 83 4.95 -7.42 -16.14
CA LYS A 83 4.57 -6.82 -17.42
C LYS A 83 3.36 -7.52 -18.03
N ILE A 84 2.42 -6.71 -18.50
CA ILE A 84 1.27 -7.17 -19.32
C ILE A 84 1.23 -6.22 -20.52
N ASP A 85 1.28 -6.77 -21.71
CA ASP A 85 1.31 -6.01 -22.98
C ASP A 85 2.37 -4.90 -23.02
N GLY A 86 3.54 -5.22 -22.48
CA GLY A 86 4.70 -4.31 -22.40
C GLY A 86 4.61 -3.20 -21.36
N LYS A 87 3.53 -3.14 -20.57
CA LYS A 87 3.31 -2.15 -19.51
C LYS A 87 3.54 -2.76 -18.14
N TRP A 88 4.13 -1.98 -17.22
CA TRP A 88 4.26 -2.38 -15.84
C TRP A 88 2.92 -2.31 -15.11
N MET A 89 2.48 -3.45 -14.61
CA MET A 89 1.23 -3.67 -13.89
C MET A 89 1.51 -4.26 -12.52
N VAL A 90 0.56 -4.15 -11.62
CA VAL A 90 0.53 -4.85 -10.33
C VAL A 90 -0.66 -5.79 -10.36
N CYS A 91 -0.41 -7.09 -10.21
CA CYS A 91 -1.48 -8.05 -9.97
C CYS A 91 -1.80 -8.05 -8.47
N GLU A 92 -3.04 -7.77 -8.13
CA GLU A 92 -3.48 -7.53 -6.75
C GLU A 92 -4.91 -7.99 -6.50
N ALA A 93 -5.25 -8.26 -5.26
CA ALA A 93 -6.63 -8.40 -4.81
C ALA A 93 -7.04 -7.09 -4.11
N TYR A 94 -7.88 -6.27 -4.76
CA TYR A 94 -8.35 -4.98 -4.24
C TYR A 94 -9.87 -4.96 -4.03
N GLN A 95 -10.67 -5.05 -5.09
CA GLN A 95 -12.11 -5.35 -5.05
C GLN A 95 -12.35 -6.79 -5.54
N LYS A 96 -11.53 -7.20 -6.44
CA LYS A 96 -11.35 -8.55 -6.97
C LYS A 96 -9.88 -8.72 -7.34
N VAL A 97 -9.47 -9.92 -7.67
CA VAL A 97 -8.14 -10.16 -8.22
C VAL A 97 -8.08 -9.62 -9.64
N THR A 98 -7.15 -8.70 -9.88
CA THR A 98 -6.99 -8.00 -11.18
C THR A 98 -5.58 -7.48 -11.37
N SER A 99 -5.31 -6.89 -12.53
CA SER A 99 -4.09 -6.13 -12.78
C SER A 99 -4.40 -4.63 -12.87
N THR A 100 -3.61 -3.82 -12.16
CA THR A 100 -3.72 -2.36 -12.12
C THR A 100 -2.42 -1.74 -12.60
N PRO A 101 -2.40 -0.65 -13.38
CA PRO A 101 -1.17 0.04 -13.75
C PRO A 101 -0.30 0.38 -12.53
N LEU A 102 1.01 0.10 -12.59
CA LEU A 102 1.95 0.35 -11.49
C LEU A 102 1.87 1.80 -10.97
N SER A 103 1.76 2.77 -11.89
CA SER A 103 1.60 4.18 -11.52
C SER A 103 0.34 4.42 -10.69
N GLU A 104 -0.80 3.83 -11.07
CA GLU A 104 -2.06 3.99 -10.35
C GLU A 104 -1.96 3.43 -8.93
N VAL A 105 -1.35 2.24 -8.78
CA VAL A 105 -1.14 1.63 -7.46
C VAL A 105 -0.26 2.52 -6.58
N ILE A 106 0.86 3.02 -7.10
CA ILE A 106 1.77 3.91 -6.34
C ILE A 106 1.06 5.19 -5.92
N PHE A 107 0.32 5.85 -6.82
CA PHE A 107 -0.38 7.10 -6.51
C PHE A 107 -1.61 6.92 -5.62
N ARG A 108 -2.15 5.70 -5.50
CA ARG A 108 -3.28 5.38 -4.61
C ARG A 108 -2.87 5.25 -3.14
N GLY A 109 -1.62 4.92 -2.84
CA GLY A 109 -1.12 4.71 -1.48
C GLY A 109 -1.32 5.93 -0.57
N LYS A 110 -1.54 5.71 0.72
CA LYS A 110 -1.64 6.78 1.73
C LYS A 110 -0.36 7.62 1.71
N ASN A 111 -0.50 8.93 1.55
CA ASN A 111 0.61 9.87 1.39
C ASN A 111 1.57 9.50 0.25
N TYR A 112 1.09 8.72 -0.73
CA TYR A 112 1.88 8.16 -1.83
C TYR A 112 3.04 7.27 -1.36
N GLY A 113 2.92 6.71 -0.15
CA GLY A 113 3.92 5.84 0.45
C GLY A 113 3.85 4.41 -0.09
N PHE A 114 5.01 3.83 -0.41
CA PHE A 114 5.12 2.44 -0.81
C PHE A 114 6.51 1.88 -0.50
N ALA A 115 6.60 0.55 -0.41
CA ALA A 115 7.85 -0.19 -0.32
C ALA A 115 7.85 -1.33 -1.32
N ILE A 116 9.02 -1.65 -1.86
CA ILE A 116 9.22 -2.72 -2.82
C ILE A 116 10.16 -3.75 -2.20
N TYR A 117 9.70 -4.97 -2.18
CA TYR A 117 10.51 -6.13 -1.82
C TYR A 117 10.71 -7.02 -3.03
N ARG A 118 11.89 -7.60 -3.13
CA ARG A 118 12.31 -8.42 -4.27
C ARG A 118 12.72 -9.80 -3.80
N PHE A 119 12.37 -10.80 -4.57
CA PHE A 119 12.84 -12.16 -4.30
C PHE A 119 14.38 -12.24 -4.39
N LYS A 120 14.97 -12.90 -3.42
CA LYS A 120 16.41 -13.19 -3.40
C LYS A 120 16.84 -13.97 -4.65
N PRO A 121 18.12 -13.90 -5.06
CA PRO A 121 18.59 -14.52 -6.29
C PRO A 121 18.27 -16.02 -6.44
N ASP A 122 18.30 -16.76 -5.33
CA ASP A 122 17.99 -18.21 -5.29
C ASP A 122 16.49 -18.52 -5.50
N LYS A 123 15.61 -17.53 -5.39
CA LYS A 123 14.15 -17.65 -5.57
C LYS A 123 13.66 -17.12 -6.91
N GLN A 124 14.51 -16.48 -7.69
CA GLN A 124 14.10 -15.83 -8.94
C GLN A 124 13.56 -16.80 -9.99
N THR A 125 13.99 -18.04 -9.99
CA THR A 125 13.47 -19.09 -10.89
C THR A 125 12.00 -19.43 -10.66
N LEU A 126 11.43 -19.05 -9.51
CA LEU A 126 10.03 -19.28 -9.16
C LEU A 126 9.10 -18.14 -9.61
N ILE A 127 9.64 -16.98 -10.01
CA ILE A 127 8.87 -15.76 -10.28
C ILE A 127 7.85 -15.98 -11.39
N ASP A 128 8.27 -16.53 -12.52
CA ASP A 128 7.39 -16.76 -13.67
C ASP A 128 6.21 -17.65 -13.33
N GLN A 129 6.46 -18.72 -12.56
CA GLN A 129 5.38 -19.63 -12.14
C GLN A 129 4.49 -18.94 -11.10
N THR A 130 5.07 -18.17 -10.16
CA THR A 130 4.30 -17.40 -9.19
C THR A 130 3.36 -16.42 -9.88
N ILE A 131 3.84 -15.68 -10.89
CA ILE A 131 3.02 -14.73 -11.66
C ILE A 131 1.91 -15.47 -12.44
N ARG A 132 2.19 -16.63 -13.04
CA ARG A 132 1.17 -17.45 -13.69
C ARG A 132 0.08 -17.86 -12.71
N ASN A 133 0.46 -18.36 -11.54
CA ASN A 133 -0.47 -18.79 -10.49
C ASN A 133 -1.33 -17.61 -9.97
N VAL A 134 -0.76 -16.40 -9.88
CA VAL A 134 -1.52 -15.18 -9.56
C VAL A 134 -2.56 -14.88 -10.63
N LYS A 135 -2.19 -14.94 -11.92
CA LYS A 135 -3.09 -14.66 -13.04
C LYS A 135 -4.24 -15.68 -13.15
N GLU A 136 -4.03 -16.91 -12.72
CA GLU A 136 -5.10 -17.94 -12.64
C GLU A 136 -6.19 -17.58 -11.61
N GLN A 137 -5.89 -16.68 -10.68
CA GLN A 137 -6.86 -16.21 -9.68
C GLN A 137 -7.65 -14.97 -10.13
N PHE A 138 -7.42 -14.43 -11.31
CA PHE A 138 -8.12 -13.24 -11.79
C PHE A 138 -9.64 -13.42 -11.72
N ASP A 139 -10.32 -12.31 -11.47
CA ASP A 139 -11.77 -12.17 -11.25
C ASP A 139 -12.32 -12.78 -9.95
N LYS A 140 -11.53 -13.50 -9.14
CA LYS A 140 -11.97 -13.91 -7.81
C LYS A 140 -12.28 -12.69 -6.94
N PRO A 141 -13.40 -12.72 -6.17
CA PRO A 141 -13.78 -11.60 -5.31
C PRO A 141 -12.80 -11.40 -4.14
N TYR A 142 -12.77 -10.19 -3.60
CA TYR A 142 -11.93 -9.86 -2.44
C TYR A 142 -12.51 -10.46 -1.16
N ASP A 143 -11.67 -11.19 -0.40
CA ASP A 143 -12.03 -11.75 0.88
C ASP A 143 -11.92 -10.70 2.01
N VAL A 144 -13.05 -10.22 2.49
CA VAL A 144 -13.15 -9.28 3.62
C VAL A 144 -12.99 -9.95 4.99
N ARG A 145 -13.01 -11.29 5.05
CA ARG A 145 -12.90 -12.09 6.27
C ARG A 145 -11.50 -12.65 6.49
N PHE A 146 -10.62 -12.46 5.52
CA PHE A 146 -9.25 -12.98 5.58
C PHE A 146 -9.19 -14.49 5.87
N SER A 147 -9.98 -15.29 5.16
CA SER A 147 -10.05 -16.75 5.32
C SER A 147 -9.27 -17.44 4.20
N MET A 148 -8.28 -18.27 4.57
CA MET A 148 -7.44 -19.00 3.60
C MET A 148 -8.17 -20.16 2.90
N ASN A 149 -9.42 -20.51 3.31
CA ASN A 149 -10.12 -21.73 2.91
C ASN A 149 -11.45 -21.47 2.19
N ASN A 150 -11.54 -20.42 1.38
CA ASN A 150 -12.71 -20.09 0.57
C ASN A 150 -12.31 -19.77 -0.88
N ASP A 151 -13.29 -19.42 -1.74
CA ASP A 151 -13.06 -19.03 -3.12
C ASP A 151 -12.78 -17.53 -3.32
N GLU A 152 -12.83 -16.74 -2.24
CA GLU A 152 -12.44 -15.35 -2.21
C GLU A 152 -10.95 -15.24 -1.89
N ILE A 153 -10.31 -14.12 -2.22
CA ILE A 153 -8.85 -13.93 -2.02
C ILE A 153 -8.56 -12.52 -1.54
N TYR A 154 -7.75 -12.37 -0.47
CA TYR A 154 -7.21 -11.08 -0.05
C TYR A 154 -5.75 -10.89 -0.50
N ALA A 155 -5.23 -9.67 -0.40
CA ALA A 155 -4.01 -9.25 -1.08
C ALA A 155 -2.77 -10.11 -0.78
N SER A 156 -2.46 -10.34 0.50
CA SER A 156 -1.29 -11.14 0.89
C SER A 156 -1.47 -12.64 0.67
N GLU A 157 -2.70 -13.13 0.79
CA GLU A 157 -3.05 -14.51 0.46
C GLU A 157 -2.79 -14.85 -1.00
N LEU A 158 -3.13 -13.94 -1.92
CA LEU A 158 -2.90 -14.10 -3.35
C LEU A 158 -1.44 -14.45 -3.63
N ILE A 159 -0.52 -13.66 -3.09
CA ILE A 159 0.91 -13.85 -3.32
C ILE A 159 1.42 -15.10 -2.59
N TYR A 160 0.99 -15.30 -1.35
CA TYR A 160 1.35 -16.46 -0.55
C TYR A 160 0.98 -17.79 -1.23
N LYS A 161 -0.28 -17.92 -1.66
CA LYS A 161 -0.76 -19.14 -2.33
C LYS A 161 -0.05 -19.37 -3.65
N ALA A 162 0.12 -18.32 -4.45
CA ALA A 162 0.78 -18.41 -5.74
C ALA A 162 2.25 -18.83 -5.62
N TYR A 163 3.00 -18.26 -4.66
CA TYR A 163 4.38 -18.65 -4.39
C TYR A 163 4.47 -20.08 -3.85
N ARG A 164 3.61 -20.43 -2.89
CA ARG A 164 3.61 -21.78 -2.31
C ARG A 164 3.34 -22.86 -3.35
N GLN A 165 2.46 -22.60 -4.30
CA GLN A 165 2.21 -23.49 -5.42
C GLN A 165 3.42 -23.57 -6.36
N ALA A 166 4.06 -22.45 -6.68
CA ALA A 166 5.23 -22.38 -7.55
C ALA A 166 6.46 -23.11 -6.96
N SER A 167 6.63 -23.04 -5.64
CA SER A 167 7.76 -23.62 -4.91
C SER A 167 7.57 -25.08 -4.50
N GLY A 168 6.41 -25.68 -4.80
CA GLY A 168 6.10 -27.04 -4.36
C GLY A 168 5.82 -27.17 -2.85
N GLY A 169 5.39 -26.07 -2.20
CA GLY A 169 4.92 -26.08 -0.81
C GLY A 169 5.70 -25.19 0.17
N GLU A 170 6.78 -24.53 -0.27
CA GLU A 170 7.51 -23.57 0.58
C GLU A 170 6.62 -22.39 0.94
N SER A 171 6.62 -21.97 2.20
CA SER A 171 5.85 -20.81 2.68
C SER A 171 6.61 -19.52 2.42
N LEU A 172 5.93 -18.51 1.84
CA LEU A 172 6.42 -17.15 1.76
C LEU A 172 5.98 -16.39 3.01
N GLY A 173 6.89 -16.22 3.94
CA GLY A 173 6.58 -15.66 5.25
C GLY A 173 5.90 -16.67 6.18
N LYS A 174 5.41 -16.18 7.32
CA LYS A 174 4.89 -17.00 8.40
C LYS A 174 3.39 -16.74 8.62
N LEU A 175 2.58 -17.79 8.61
CA LEU A 175 1.19 -17.70 9.03
C LEU A 175 1.11 -17.38 10.52
N VAL A 176 0.11 -16.58 10.88
CA VAL A 176 -0.21 -16.24 12.27
C VAL A 176 -1.70 -16.45 12.53
N SER A 177 -2.07 -16.91 13.74
CA SER A 177 -3.46 -16.93 14.12
C SER A 177 -3.95 -15.52 14.46
N LEU A 178 -5.20 -15.21 14.12
CA LEU A 178 -5.81 -13.90 14.40
C LEU A 178 -5.71 -13.54 15.88
N GLY A 179 -5.84 -14.51 16.79
CA GLY A 179 -5.68 -14.32 18.23
C GLY A 179 -4.27 -13.94 18.69
N GLN A 180 -3.23 -14.11 17.86
CA GLN A 180 -1.86 -13.64 18.14
C GLN A 180 -1.63 -12.19 17.74
N LEU A 181 -2.55 -11.59 17.00
CA LEU A 181 -2.51 -10.18 16.60
C LEU A 181 -3.13 -9.29 17.68
N ARG A 182 -2.93 -8.01 17.59
CA ARG A 182 -3.58 -7.00 18.42
C ARG A 182 -5.01 -6.74 17.91
N TRP A 183 -5.89 -7.71 18.03
CA TRP A 183 -7.24 -7.67 17.45
C TRP A 183 -8.27 -6.96 18.33
N GLU A 184 -8.08 -6.89 19.67
CA GLU A 184 -9.06 -6.44 20.65
C GLU A 184 -9.59 -5.02 20.36
N PRO A 185 -8.76 -4.03 19.97
CA PRO A 185 -9.27 -2.69 19.66
C PRO A 185 -10.18 -2.66 18.41
N TYR A 186 -10.22 -3.74 17.65
CA TYR A 186 -10.96 -3.87 16.39
C TYR A 186 -12.06 -4.91 16.43
N GLU A 187 -12.38 -5.44 17.63
CA GLU A 187 -13.34 -6.54 17.82
C GLU A 187 -14.68 -6.27 17.13
N GLU A 188 -15.27 -5.11 17.34
CA GLU A 188 -16.57 -4.77 16.75
C GLU A 188 -16.51 -4.79 15.20
N THR A 189 -15.44 -4.25 14.63
CA THR A 189 -15.26 -4.25 13.18
C THR A 189 -15.07 -5.65 12.64
N ILE A 190 -14.28 -6.49 13.30
CA ILE A 190 -14.05 -7.87 12.89
C ILE A 190 -15.38 -8.64 12.97
N ARG A 191 -16.11 -8.53 14.06
CA ARG A 191 -17.42 -9.18 14.24
C ARG A 191 -18.44 -8.75 13.18
N TYR A 192 -18.42 -7.49 12.77
CA TYR A 192 -19.27 -6.99 11.69
C TYR A 192 -19.02 -7.73 10.37
N PHE A 193 -17.76 -7.87 9.96
CA PHE A 193 -17.41 -8.59 8.72
C PHE A 193 -17.60 -10.11 8.84
N GLU A 194 -17.30 -10.69 10.00
CA GLU A 194 -17.51 -12.12 10.28
C GLU A 194 -18.98 -12.51 10.36
N ARG A 195 -19.86 -11.55 10.68
CA ARG A 195 -21.27 -11.81 11.08
C ARG A 195 -21.37 -12.81 12.24
N GLY A 196 -20.39 -12.78 13.14
CA GLY A 196 -20.25 -13.74 14.23
C GLY A 196 -19.12 -13.41 15.18
N PRO A 197 -18.70 -14.36 16.03
CA PRO A 197 -17.57 -14.17 16.93
C PRO A 197 -16.25 -14.03 16.18
N VAL A 198 -15.26 -13.38 16.83
CA VAL A 198 -13.89 -13.25 16.28
C VAL A 198 -13.24 -14.65 16.20
N PRO A 199 -12.79 -15.08 15.03
CA PRO A 199 -12.22 -16.42 14.83
C PRO A 199 -10.74 -16.47 15.23
N LEU A 200 -10.46 -16.48 16.53
CA LEU A 200 -9.12 -16.34 17.10
C LEU A 200 -8.12 -17.40 16.63
N SER A 201 -8.59 -18.61 16.31
CA SER A 201 -7.75 -19.71 15.81
C SER A 201 -7.49 -19.66 14.31
N ARG A 202 -8.13 -18.74 13.55
CA ARG A 202 -7.95 -18.64 12.12
C ARG A 202 -6.52 -18.22 11.79
N GLU A 203 -5.84 -19.02 10.99
CA GLU A 203 -4.53 -18.68 10.43
C GLU A 203 -4.68 -17.76 9.23
N ILE A 204 -3.89 -16.71 9.20
CA ILE A 204 -3.85 -15.72 8.13
C ILE A 204 -2.39 -15.39 7.79
N ILE A 205 -2.17 -14.94 6.57
CA ILE A 205 -0.93 -14.28 6.16
C ILE A 205 -1.19 -12.78 6.03
N THR A 206 -0.45 -11.96 6.76
CA THR A 206 -0.61 -10.51 6.68
C THR A 206 0.39 -9.89 5.72
N PRO A 207 0.16 -8.68 5.19
CA PRO A 207 1.18 -7.98 4.41
C PRO A 207 2.50 -7.82 5.16
N ARG A 208 2.45 -7.61 6.49
CA ARG A 208 3.64 -7.57 7.33
C ARG A 208 4.41 -8.88 7.30
N ASN A 209 3.73 -10.01 7.50
CA ASN A 209 4.40 -11.32 7.52
C ASN A 209 5.01 -11.69 6.16
N LEU A 210 4.41 -11.22 5.04
CA LEU A 210 5.03 -11.33 3.73
C LEU A 210 6.27 -10.45 3.61
N ALA A 211 6.21 -9.19 4.04
CA ALA A 211 7.35 -8.27 3.96
C ALA A 211 8.54 -8.74 4.84
N GLU A 212 8.27 -9.47 5.92
CA GLU A 212 9.26 -10.08 6.82
C GLU A 212 9.72 -11.48 6.35
N ALA A 213 9.31 -11.94 5.17
CA ALA A 213 9.71 -13.23 4.63
C ALA A 213 11.20 -13.28 4.32
N GLU A 214 11.87 -14.36 4.74
CA GLU A 214 13.31 -14.57 4.52
C GLU A 214 13.71 -14.63 3.05
N GLN A 215 12.76 -14.92 2.17
CA GLN A 215 12.93 -14.98 0.72
C GLN A 215 12.99 -13.63 0.03
N LEU A 216 12.71 -12.55 0.76
CA LEU A 216 12.57 -11.20 0.21
C LEU A 216 13.62 -10.25 0.79
N ASP A 217 14.09 -9.33 -0.04
CA ASP A 217 14.90 -8.19 0.36
C ASP A 217 14.17 -6.87 0.05
N LEU A 218 14.21 -5.91 0.99
CA LEU A 218 13.75 -4.55 0.73
C LEU A 218 14.70 -3.87 -0.25
N VAL A 219 14.20 -3.48 -1.43
CA VAL A 219 15.03 -2.86 -2.49
C VAL A 219 14.71 -1.39 -2.74
N PHE A 220 13.50 -0.94 -2.38
CA PHE A 220 13.11 0.46 -2.55
C PHE A 220 12.00 0.83 -1.56
N PHE A 221 11.98 2.08 -1.09
CA PHE A 221 10.85 2.62 -0.35
C PHE A 221 10.71 4.12 -0.50
N HIS A 222 9.51 4.62 -0.36
CA HIS A 222 9.18 6.04 -0.39
C HIS A 222 8.07 6.36 0.62
N ARG A 223 8.30 7.35 1.49
CA ARG A 223 7.31 7.88 2.46
C ARG A 223 6.56 6.82 3.28
N ILE A 224 7.19 5.69 3.53
CA ILE A 224 6.64 4.63 4.39
C ILE A 224 7.72 4.19 5.38
N ASP A 225 7.33 3.98 6.62
CA ASP A 225 8.27 3.52 7.65
C ASP A 225 8.39 2.00 7.60
N THR A 226 9.48 1.52 7.02
CA THR A 226 9.75 0.08 6.82
C THR A 226 10.32 -0.61 8.06
N ARG A 227 10.60 0.14 9.15
CA ARG A 227 11.17 -0.45 10.36
C ARG A 227 10.22 -1.45 11.00
N PRO A 228 10.73 -2.57 11.54
CA PRO A 228 9.90 -3.52 12.27
C PRO A 228 9.30 -2.87 13.52
N ALA A 229 8.14 -3.35 13.97
CA ALA A 229 7.43 -2.82 15.13
C ALA A 229 8.29 -2.79 16.40
N SER A 230 9.17 -3.79 16.58
CA SER A 230 10.11 -3.85 17.69
C SER A 230 11.06 -2.65 17.75
N ALA A 231 11.52 -2.16 16.60
CA ALA A 231 12.38 -0.98 16.52
C ALA A 231 11.62 0.31 16.85
N LYS A 232 10.35 0.43 16.42
CA LYS A 232 9.49 1.59 16.77
C LYS A 232 9.19 1.68 18.26
N MET A 233 9.00 0.53 18.93
CA MET A 233 8.77 0.47 20.37
C MET A 233 10.03 0.86 21.18
N ALA A 234 11.23 0.58 20.68
CA ALA A 234 12.47 0.99 21.30
C ALA A 234 12.62 2.51 21.30
N ASP A 235 12.36 3.16 20.15
CA ASP A 235 12.40 4.62 20.02
C ASP A 235 11.36 5.31 20.91
N ALA A 236 10.15 4.77 21.02
CA ALA A 236 9.08 5.31 21.86
C ALA A 236 9.41 5.25 23.35
N LYS A 237 10.12 4.23 23.82
CA LYS A 237 10.56 4.10 25.21
C LYS A 237 11.71 5.06 25.56
N THR A 238 12.54 5.41 24.60
CA THR A 238 13.65 6.35 24.78
C THR A 238 13.16 7.80 24.95
N PHE A 239 11.97 8.12 24.43
CA PHE A 239 11.37 9.46 24.53
C PHE A 239 10.59 9.72 25.84
N THR A 240 10.42 8.70 26.69
CA THR A 240 9.54 8.79 27.88
C THR A 240 10.30 8.88 29.20
N ILE A 241 11.62 9.03 29.21
CA ILE A 241 12.40 9.11 30.46
C ILE A 241 13.28 10.37 30.45
N GLU A 242 12.66 11.51 30.76
CA GLU A 242 13.29 12.53 31.59
C GLU A 242 12.35 12.88 32.75
N PRO A 243 12.62 12.41 33.98
CA PRO A 243 11.99 12.97 35.14
C PRO A 243 12.61 14.37 35.31
N SER A 244 11.78 15.40 35.24
CA SER A 244 12.15 16.72 35.67
C SER A 244 12.68 16.64 37.14
N SER A 245 13.95 16.80 37.34
CA SER A 245 14.52 17.14 38.62
C SER A 245 14.05 18.55 38.93
N GLY A 246 12.96 18.64 39.72
CA GLY A 246 12.62 19.87 40.41
C GLY A 246 13.51 20.01 41.65
N ASP A 247 14.22 21.08 41.70
CA ASP A 247 14.64 21.75 42.90
C ASP A 247 13.77 23.02 43.11
#